data_6374575912606844e0727377f92b7e5c
#
_entry.id   6374575912606844e0727377f92b7e5c
#
_cell.length_a   1.000
_cell.length_b   1.000
_cell.length_c   1.000
_cell.angle_alpha   90.00
_cell.angle_beta   90.00
_cell.angle_gamma   90.00
#
_symmetry.space_group_name_H-M   'P 1'
#
loop_
_entity.id
_entity.type
_entity.pdbx_description
1 polymer ?
#
loop_
_entity_poly.entity_id
_entity_poly.type
_entity_poly.pdbx_seq_one_letter_code
_entity_poly.pdbx_strand_id
1 'polypeptide(L)'
;MVIQRNSYICNNMKENYNKTLTEEQKARLRRIKHLALDMDGTIYMENNIFPFTIPTLNALKAVGVGHSFLTNNPTKSVGDYVAKLSKMGIDCAPEDMYTTPIATIDYIKKTYPDVKRLFMLGTPSMRDQFVEAGFISCEDDPSDKPDMLIVAFDTTLVYSRLCRAAWWAKQGIPYIATNPDWVCPTDAETVLVDCGSLQKCIEAATGRKPDKVMGKPDPTMLDGIRDRHGLRPEEIAMVGDRIYTDIEMGRRAGAVSVLVLSGETTLEAALEAFACPSFDSAQEPVIIVRDLEELGDLILESRK
;
A
#
# COMPACT_ATOMS: atom_id res chain seq x y z
N MET A 1 28.15 25.60 -7.39
CA MET A 1 27.94 25.67 -5.93
C MET A 1 26.80 24.74 -5.41
N VAL A 2 25.69 24.58 -6.09
CA VAL A 2 24.59 23.67 -5.69
C VAL A 2 25.00 22.19 -5.81
N ILE A 3 25.69 21.80 -6.89
CA ILE A 3 26.12 20.40 -7.14
C ILE A 3 27.17 19.93 -6.10
N GLN A 4 28.07 20.78 -5.67
CA GLN A 4 29.06 20.45 -4.65
C GLN A 4 28.46 20.34 -3.24
N ARG A 5 27.39 21.09 -2.95
CA ARG A 5 26.68 21.03 -1.68
C ARG A 5 25.87 19.73 -1.56
N ASN A 6 25.25 19.27 -2.65
CA ASN A 6 24.51 18.00 -2.69
C ASN A 6 25.44 16.78 -2.54
N SER A 7 26.61 16.78 -3.19
CA SER A 7 27.57 15.67 -3.04
C SER A 7 28.17 15.60 -1.62
N TYR A 8 28.38 16.73 -0.95
CA TYR A 8 28.86 16.77 0.43
C TYR A 8 27.82 16.29 1.43
N ILE A 9 26.54 16.67 1.22
CA ILE A 9 25.42 16.21 2.04
C ILE A 9 25.22 14.70 1.83
N CYS A 10 25.25 14.22 0.60
CA CYS A 10 25.09 12.80 0.26
C CYS A 10 26.21 11.94 0.85
N ASN A 11 27.46 12.39 0.80
CA ASN A 11 28.59 11.67 1.40
C ASN A 11 28.53 11.67 2.93
N ASN A 12 28.15 12.77 3.56
CA ASN A 12 27.96 12.82 5.02
C ASN A 12 26.77 11.95 5.48
N MET A 13 25.72 11.83 4.67
CA MET A 13 24.58 10.95 4.95
C MET A 13 24.94 9.47 4.76
N LYS A 14 25.76 9.12 3.73
CA LYS A 14 26.30 7.75 3.56
C LYS A 14 27.16 7.31 4.75
N GLU A 15 28.01 8.21 5.27
CA GLU A 15 28.79 7.94 6.48
C GLU A 15 27.92 7.87 7.73
N ASN A 16 26.80 8.59 7.77
CA ASN A 16 25.87 8.60 8.91
C ASN A 16 24.82 7.47 8.86
N TYR A 17 24.52 6.91 7.70
CA TYR A 17 23.64 5.74 7.57
C TYR A 17 24.13 4.53 8.38
N ASN A 18 25.45 4.35 8.48
CA ASN A 18 26.09 3.32 9.31
C ASN A 18 26.27 3.73 10.78
N LYS A 19 25.74 4.89 11.20
CA LYS A 19 25.84 5.36 12.58
C LYS A 19 24.53 5.14 13.34
N THR A 20 24.71 4.74 14.59
CA THR A 20 23.73 4.51 15.65
C THR A 20 22.45 5.34 15.52
N LEU A 21 21.27 4.69 15.54
CA LEU A 21 19.97 5.35 15.62
C LEU A 21 19.97 6.44 16.71
N THR A 22 19.31 7.55 16.43
CA THR A 22 19.07 8.59 17.42
C THR A 22 18.20 8.04 18.56
N GLU A 23 18.26 8.64 19.73
CA GLU A 23 17.41 8.25 20.86
C GLU A 23 15.90 8.40 20.53
N GLU A 24 15.58 9.36 19.68
CA GLU A 24 14.20 9.51 19.19
C GLU A 24 13.76 8.34 18.31
N GLN A 25 14.60 7.89 17.36
CA GLN A 25 14.34 6.71 16.52
C GLN A 25 14.19 5.45 17.37
N LYS A 26 15.06 5.25 18.36
CA LYS A 26 14.96 4.15 19.32
C LYS A 26 13.66 4.21 20.11
N ALA A 27 13.26 5.40 20.58
CA ALA A 27 12.02 5.59 21.31
C ALA A 27 10.79 5.27 20.44
N ARG A 28 10.84 5.54 19.13
CA ARG A 28 9.79 5.17 18.17
C ARG A 28 9.74 3.66 17.98
N LEU A 29 10.87 2.99 17.77
CA LEU A 29 10.94 1.52 17.63
C LEU A 29 10.35 0.80 18.84
N ARG A 30 10.58 1.29 20.05
CA ARG A 30 10.01 0.71 21.29
C ARG A 30 8.48 0.73 21.32
N ARG A 31 7.85 1.70 20.66
CA ARG A 31 6.38 1.87 20.66
C ARG A 31 5.69 1.00 19.63
N ILE A 32 6.40 0.47 18.64
CA ILE A 32 5.81 -0.34 17.56
C ILE A 32 5.17 -1.58 18.15
N LYS A 33 3.88 -1.76 17.88
CA LYS A 33 3.10 -2.96 18.24
C LYS A 33 2.67 -3.75 17.02
N HIS A 34 2.72 -3.12 15.82
CA HIS A 34 2.27 -3.74 14.59
C HIS A 34 3.08 -3.25 13.39
N LEU A 35 3.42 -4.17 12.49
CA LEU A 35 4.03 -3.85 11.21
C LEU A 35 2.99 -3.94 10.10
N ALA A 36 2.81 -2.87 9.36
CA ALA A 36 2.11 -2.84 8.09
C ALA A 36 3.16 -3.06 7.00
N LEU A 37 3.22 -4.27 6.45
CA LEU A 37 4.28 -4.73 5.57
C LEU A 37 3.84 -4.64 4.11
N ASP A 38 4.57 -3.90 3.28
CA ASP A 38 4.54 -4.17 1.85
C ASP A 38 5.05 -5.58 1.58
N MET A 39 4.77 -6.12 0.39
CA MET A 39 5.12 -7.52 0.11
C MET A 39 6.31 -7.64 -0.83
N ASP A 40 6.16 -7.22 -2.09
CA ASP A 40 7.20 -7.38 -3.11
C ASP A 40 8.35 -6.40 -2.84
N GLY A 41 9.59 -6.88 -2.78
CA GLY A 41 10.75 -6.08 -2.37
C GLY A 41 10.94 -5.95 -0.86
N THR A 42 9.95 -6.35 -0.04
CA THR A 42 9.99 -6.23 1.43
C THR A 42 10.09 -7.58 2.13
N ILE A 43 9.23 -8.55 1.79
CA ILE A 43 9.20 -9.89 2.40
C ILE A 43 9.57 -11.00 1.42
N TYR A 44 9.49 -10.73 0.15
CA TYR A 44 9.90 -11.62 -0.96
C TYR A 44 10.25 -10.77 -2.19
N MET A 45 10.87 -11.40 -3.18
CA MET A 45 11.01 -10.85 -4.54
C MET A 45 10.34 -11.83 -5.50
N GLU A 46 9.26 -11.39 -6.20
CA GLU A 46 8.45 -12.20 -7.11
C GLU A 46 7.85 -13.46 -6.43
N ASN A 47 8.49 -14.63 -6.63
CA ASN A 47 8.09 -15.90 -6.02
C ASN A 47 9.13 -16.43 -5.01
N ASN A 48 10.19 -15.67 -4.71
CA ASN A 48 11.27 -16.08 -3.86
C ASN A 48 11.21 -15.34 -2.53
N ILE A 49 10.87 -16.06 -1.47
CA ILE A 49 10.88 -15.48 -0.11
C ILE A 49 12.30 -15.12 0.30
N PHE A 50 12.47 -13.98 0.96
CA PHE A 50 13.76 -13.66 1.56
C PHE A 50 14.01 -14.56 2.79
N PRO A 51 15.24 -15.07 2.96
CA PRO A 51 15.54 -16.06 4.00
C PRO A 51 15.31 -15.54 5.43
N PHE A 52 15.39 -14.25 5.61
CA PHE A 52 15.16 -13.57 6.90
C PHE A 52 13.68 -13.37 7.25
N THR A 53 12.75 -13.46 6.29
CA THR A 53 11.35 -13.06 6.50
C THR A 53 10.68 -13.87 7.62
N ILE A 54 10.65 -15.20 7.51
CA ILE A 54 9.97 -16.07 8.48
C ILE A 54 10.60 -15.99 9.87
N PRO A 55 11.94 -16.09 10.01
CA PRO A 55 12.57 -15.97 11.33
C PRO A 55 12.24 -14.64 12.01
N THR A 56 12.29 -13.52 11.27
CA THR A 56 12.03 -12.20 11.83
C THR A 56 10.57 -12.04 12.26
N LEU A 57 9.60 -12.44 11.42
CA LEU A 57 8.18 -12.37 11.78
C LEU A 57 7.87 -13.19 13.04
N ASN A 58 8.45 -14.39 13.16
CA ASN A 58 8.29 -15.25 14.33
C ASN A 58 8.91 -14.62 15.59
N ALA A 59 10.11 -14.05 15.48
CA ALA A 59 10.78 -13.38 16.60
C ALA A 59 9.98 -12.16 17.09
N LEU A 60 9.45 -11.36 16.19
CA LEU A 60 8.62 -10.21 16.52
C LEU A 60 7.28 -10.61 17.13
N LYS A 61 6.62 -11.64 16.60
CA LYS A 61 5.39 -12.20 17.16
C LYS A 61 5.60 -12.69 18.59
N ALA A 62 6.75 -13.31 18.89
CA ALA A 62 7.08 -13.78 20.23
C ALA A 62 7.19 -12.67 21.29
N VAL A 63 7.47 -11.42 20.87
CA VAL A 63 7.53 -10.25 21.76
C VAL A 63 6.29 -9.36 21.63
N GLY A 64 5.21 -9.86 21.03
CA GLY A 64 3.92 -9.19 20.93
C GLY A 64 3.84 -8.10 19.84
N VAL A 65 4.68 -8.17 18.80
CA VAL A 65 4.55 -7.32 17.61
C VAL A 65 3.81 -8.09 16.53
N GLY A 66 2.60 -7.64 16.21
CA GLY A 66 1.79 -8.19 15.12
C GLY A 66 2.23 -7.67 13.74
N HIS A 67 1.62 -8.22 12.70
CA HIS A 67 1.84 -7.72 11.33
C HIS A 67 0.59 -7.87 10.46
N SER A 68 0.52 -7.05 9.42
CA SER A 68 -0.43 -7.17 8.30
C SER A 68 0.31 -6.97 6.99
N PHE A 69 -0.10 -7.70 5.95
CA PHE A 69 0.46 -7.61 4.61
C PHE A 69 -0.40 -6.71 3.73
N LEU A 70 0.22 -5.72 3.09
CA LEU A 70 -0.47 -4.73 2.26
C LEU A 70 -0.10 -4.86 0.80
N THR A 71 -1.09 -4.65 -0.08
CA THR A 71 -0.85 -4.56 -1.52
C THR A 71 -1.80 -3.58 -2.18
N ASN A 72 -1.27 -2.83 -3.17
CA ASN A 72 -2.10 -2.02 -4.06
C ASN A 72 -2.82 -2.85 -5.13
N ASN A 73 -2.35 -4.07 -5.40
CA ASN A 73 -2.88 -4.88 -6.49
C ASN A 73 -4.24 -5.53 -6.11
N PRO A 74 -5.36 -5.14 -6.74
CA PRO A 74 -6.69 -5.62 -6.43
C PRO A 74 -7.11 -6.88 -7.22
N THR A 75 -6.25 -7.40 -8.12
CA THR A 75 -6.66 -8.44 -9.09
C THR A 75 -6.84 -9.81 -8.50
N LYS A 76 -6.28 -10.05 -7.31
CA LYS A 76 -6.33 -11.33 -6.60
C LYS A 76 -7.21 -11.21 -5.37
N SER A 77 -7.86 -12.31 -5.00
CA SER A 77 -8.59 -12.40 -3.74
C SER A 77 -7.64 -12.48 -2.54
N VAL A 78 -8.18 -12.22 -1.34
CA VAL A 78 -7.48 -12.50 -0.09
C VAL A 78 -7.03 -13.95 -0.03
N GLY A 79 -7.89 -14.90 -0.44
CA GLY A 79 -7.57 -16.32 -0.47
C GLY A 79 -6.38 -16.66 -1.38
N ASP A 80 -6.26 -15.99 -2.54
CA ASP A 80 -5.13 -16.17 -3.44
C ASP A 80 -3.81 -15.69 -2.81
N TYR A 81 -3.85 -14.56 -2.10
CA TYR A 81 -2.67 -14.04 -1.38
C TYR A 81 -2.28 -14.95 -0.22
N VAL A 82 -3.24 -15.38 0.60
CA VAL A 82 -3.00 -16.36 1.68
C VAL A 82 -2.40 -17.64 1.11
N ALA A 83 -2.95 -18.17 0.02
CA ALA A 83 -2.39 -19.37 -0.65
C ALA A 83 -0.96 -19.13 -1.19
N LYS A 84 -0.68 -17.94 -1.75
CA LYS A 84 0.67 -17.58 -2.20
C LYS A 84 1.64 -17.55 -1.01
N LEU A 85 1.30 -16.84 0.06
CA LEU A 85 2.15 -16.70 1.25
C LEU A 85 2.37 -18.05 1.96
N SER A 86 1.33 -18.88 2.06
CA SER A 86 1.43 -20.23 2.62
C SER A 86 2.37 -21.14 1.82
N LYS A 87 2.35 -21.05 0.45
CA LYS A 87 3.31 -21.77 -0.39
C LYS A 87 4.76 -21.33 -0.17
N MET A 88 4.97 -20.09 0.27
CA MET A 88 6.29 -19.57 0.66
C MET A 88 6.66 -19.92 2.11
N GLY A 89 5.77 -20.58 2.86
CA GLY A 89 5.98 -20.97 4.25
C GLY A 89 5.61 -19.87 5.27
N ILE A 90 4.98 -18.78 4.84
CA ILE A 90 4.50 -17.74 5.74
C ILE A 90 3.12 -18.16 6.28
N ASP A 91 3.00 -18.25 7.62
CA ASP A 91 1.72 -18.41 8.31
C ASP A 91 0.95 -17.10 8.23
N CYS A 92 -0.08 -17.09 7.38
CA CYS A 92 -0.88 -15.90 7.08
C CYS A 92 -2.36 -16.25 7.16
N ALA A 93 -3.06 -15.62 8.10
CA ALA A 93 -4.51 -15.71 8.16
C ALA A 93 -5.17 -14.67 7.21
N PRO A 94 -6.41 -14.87 6.77
CA PRO A 94 -7.12 -13.88 5.95
C PRO A 94 -7.15 -12.47 6.57
N GLU A 95 -7.21 -12.39 7.91
CA GLU A 95 -7.22 -11.15 8.69
C GLU A 95 -5.91 -10.38 8.62
N ASP A 96 -4.79 -11.09 8.36
CA ASP A 96 -3.46 -10.47 8.22
C ASP A 96 -3.30 -9.76 6.86
N MET A 97 -4.20 -10.06 5.89
CA MET A 97 -4.18 -9.40 4.58
C MET A 97 -4.98 -8.09 4.60
N TYR A 98 -4.39 -7.03 4.07
CA TYR A 98 -5.06 -5.75 3.88
C TYR A 98 -4.83 -5.21 2.46
N THR A 99 -5.74 -5.60 1.57
CA THR A 99 -5.70 -5.25 0.14
C THR A 99 -6.50 -3.96 -0.14
N THR A 100 -6.29 -3.35 -1.29
CA THR A 100 -7.05 -2.15 -1.68
C THR A 100 -8.57 -2.39 -1.82
N PRO A 101 -9.07 -3.55 -2.27
CA PRO A 101 -10.50 -3.85 -2.17
C PRO A 101 -11.03 -3.81 -0.73
N ILE A 102 -10.32 -4.42 0.23
CA ILE A 102 -10.71 -4.40 1.66
C ILE A 102 -10.74 -2.96 2.17
N ALA A 103 -9.68 -2.18 1.92
CA ALA A 103 -9.61 -0.79 2.32
C ALA A 103 -10.75 0.04 1.71
N THR A 104 -11.10 -0.23 0.45
CA THR A 104 -12.20 0.44 -0.25
C THR A 104 -13.55 0.08 0.38
N ILE A 105 -13.77 -1.19 0.68
CA ILE A 105 -14.98 -1.69 1.36
C ILE A 105 -15.15 -1.03 2.74
N ASP A 106 -14.07 -1.03 3.56
CA ASP A 106 -14.09 -0.42 4.89
C ASP A 106 -14.37 1.10 4.78
N TYR A 107 -13.74 1.78 3.83
CA TYR A 107 -13.96 3.20 3.58
C TYR A 107 -15.40 3.51 3.15
N ILE A 108 -15.98 2.72 2.23
CA ILE A 108 -17.38 2.92 1.78
C ILE A 108 -18.33 2.71 2.94
N LYS A 109 -18.19 1.62 3.70
CA LYS A 109 -19.07 1.32 4.84
C LYS A 109 -19.03 2.42 5.90
N LYS A 110 -17.86 3.04 6.13
CA LYS A 110 -17.66 4.12 7.11
C LYS A 110 -18.17 5.46 6.62
N THR A 111 -17.93 5.79 5.34
CA THR A 111 -18.15 7.14 4.79
C THR A 111 -19.50 7.28 4.07
N TYR A 112 -19.99 6.19 3.47
CA TYR A 112 -21.21 6.14 2.66
C TYR A 112 -22.13 4.98 3.11
N PRO A 113 -22.67 5.02 4.33
CA PRO A 113 -23.41 3.87 4.92
C PRO A 113 -24.67 3.47 4.14
N ASP A 114 -25.23 4.39 3.36
CA ASP A 114 -26.44 4.17 2.57
C ASP A 114 -26.16 3.56 1.19
N VAL A 115 -24.91 3.53 0.73
CA VAL A 115 -24.50 2.94 -0.55
C VAL A 115 -24.64 1.43 -0.48
N LYS A 116 -25.35 0.86 -1.45
CA LYS A 116 -25.60 -0.59 -1.56
C LYS A 116 -25.25 -1.15 -2.94
N ARG A 117 -25.51 -0.39 -3.99
CA ARG A 117 -25.39 -0.82 -5.39
C ARG A 117 -24.15 -0.24 -6.02
N LEU A 118 -23.27 -1.09 -6.54
CA LEU A 118 -21.99 -0.68 -7.11
C LEU A 118 -21.89 -1.11 -8.58
N PHE A 119 -21.54 -0.17 -9.45
CA PHE A 119 -20.96 -0.56 -10.73
C PHE A 119 -19.44 -0.67 -10.56
N MET A 120 -18.90 -1.85 -10.83
CA MET A 120 -17.49 -2.14 -10.56
C MET A 120 -16.77 -2.49 -11.86
N LEU A 121 -15.82 -1.64 -12.26
CA LEU A 121 -14.84 -1.95 -13.29
C LEU A 121 -13.63 -2.59 -12.59
N GLY A 122 -13.52 -3.89 -12.66
CA GLY A 122 -12.52 -4.69 -11.97
C GLY A 122 -12.70 -6.18 -12.25
N THR A 123 -11.72 -6.99 -11.88
CA THR A 123 -11.75 -8.45 -12.09
C THR A 123 -12.96 -9.11 -11.40
N PRO A 124 -13.42 -10.29 -11.87
CA PRO A 124 -14.45 -11.05 -11.17
C PRO A 124 -14.11 -11.29 -9.69
N SER A 125 -12.90 -11.74 -9.40
CA SER A 125 -12.43 -11.99 -8.03
C SER A 125 -12.51 -10.75 -7.12
N MET A 126 -12.19 -9.56 -7.64
CA MET A 126 -12.36 -8.31 -6.90
C MET A 126 -13.84 -8.01 -6.64
N ARG A 127 -14.69 -8.15 -7.66
CA ARG A 127 -16.15 -7.91 -7.53
C ARG A 127 -16.80 -8.83 -6.51
N ASP A 128 -16.40 -10.10 -6.49
CA ASP A 128 -16.92 -11.10 -5.53
C ASP A 128 -16.62 -10.67 -4.08
N GLN A 129 -15.45 -10.09 -3.78
CA GLN A 129 -15.13 -9.57 -2.44
C GLN A 129 -16.11 -8.47 -1.99
N PHE A 130 -16.53 -7.58 -2.90
CA PHE A 130 -17.54 -6.57 -2.58
C PHE A 130 -18.92 -7.18 -2.36
N VAL A 131 -19.29 -8.18 -3.15
CA VAL A 131 -20.57 -8.91 -2.98
C VAL A 131 -20.59 -9.67 -1.65
N GLU A 132 -19.52 -10.36 -1.30
CA GLU A 132 -19.35 -11.03 0.00
C GLU A 132 -19.41 -10.02 1.17
N ALA A 133 -18.94 -8.80 0.97
CA ALA A 133 -19.05 -7.72 1.95
C ALA A 133 -20.47 -7.12 2.06
N GLY A 134 -21.44 -7.59 1.24
CA GLY A 134 -22.86 -7.21 1.29
C GLY A 134 -23.28 -6.14 0.28
N PHE A 135 -22.43 -5.78 -0.69
CA PHE A 135 -22.81 -4.88 -1.78
C PHE A 135 -23.48 -5.64 -2.92
N ILE A 136 -24.28 -4.93 -3.70
CA ILE A 136 -24.96 -5.46 -4.90
C ILE A 136 -24.17 -5.01 -6.12
N SER A 137 -23.69 -5.97 -6.91
CA SER A 137 -23.02 -5.69 -8.18
C SER A 137 -24.04 -5.35 -9.26
N CYS A 138 -23.92 -4.16 -9.86
CA CYS A 138 -24.77 -3.77 -10.98
C CYS A 138 -24.23 -4.36 -12.30
N GLU A 139 -25.18 -4.69 -13.18
CA GLU A 139 -24.92 -5.22 -14.52
C GLU A 139 -24.51 -4.12 -15.52
N ASP A 140 -24.04 -4.51 -16.69
CA ASP A 140 -23.75 -3.58 -17.80
C ASP A 140 -25.05 -3.17 -18.53
N ASP A 141 -26.01 -2.65 -17.77
CA ASP A 141 -27.31 -2.19 -18.22
C ASP A 141 -27.56 -0.74 -17.75
N PRO A 142 -27.96 0.20 -18.65
CA PRO A 142 -28.26 1.56 -18.27
C PRO A 142 -29.45 1.72 -17.30
N SER A 143 -30.35 0.73 -17.23
CA SER A 143 -31.47 0.71 -16.29
C SER A 143 -31.08 0.24 -14.89
N ASP A 144 -29.96 -0.48 -14.76
CA ASP A 144 -29.45 -0.99 -13.49
C ASP A 144 -28.55 0.04 -12.81
N LYS A 145 -29.20 1.11 -12.28
CA LYS A 145 -28.51 2.29 -11.74
C LYS A 145 -27.73 1.98 -10.45
N PRO A 146 -26.40 2.22 -10.41
CA PRO A 146 -25.62 2.12 -9.20
C PRO A 146 -25.72 3.38 -8.32
N ASP A 147 -25.43 3.20 -7.04
CA ASP A 147 -25.24 4.30 -6.09
C ASP A 147 -23.82 4.89 -6.21
N MET A 148 -22.84 4.05 -6.60
CA MET A 148 -21.43 4.41 -6.70
C MET A 148 -20.71 3.63 -7.80
N LEU A 149 -19.73 4.30 -8.42
CA LEU A 149 -18.78 3.70 -9.37
C LEU A 149 -17.48 3.33 -8.64
N ILE A 150 -17.01 2.10 -8.83
CA ILE A 150 -15.69 1.63 -8.40
C ILE A 150 -14.87 1.28 -9.64
N VAL A 151 -13.66 1.83 -9.72
CA VAL A 151 -12.69 1.51 -10.77
C VAL A 151 -11.44 0.91 -10.14
N ALA A 152 -11.00 -0.21 -10.68
CA ALA A 152 -9.85 -0.97 -10.22
C ALA A 152 -8.98 -1.43 -11.39
N PHE A 153 -7.83 -2.02 -11.09
CA PHE A 153 -7.06 -2.75 -12.09
C PHE A 153 -7.87 -3.97 -12.56
N ASP A 154 -8.15 -4.02 -13.86
CA ASP A 154 -8.99 -5.05 -14.47
C ASP A 154 -8.29 -5.75 -15.63
N THR A 155 -7.74 -6.92 -15.36
CA THR A 155 -7.10 -7.78 -16.38
C THR A 155 -8.11 -8.52 -17.26
N THR A 156 -9.41 -8.38 -16.98
CA THR A 156 -10.52 -8.98 -17.74
C THR A 156 -11.37 -7.92 -18.46
N LEU A 157 -10.80 -6.70 -18.59
CA LEU A 157 -11.49 -5.54 -19.14
C LEU A 157 -12.06 -5.81 -20.53
N VAL A 158 -13.34 -5.49 -20.69
CA VAL A 158 -13.98 -5.39 -22.01
C VAL A 158 -14.45 -3.97 -22.27
N TYR A 159 -14.40 -3.54 -23.53
CA TYR A 159 -14.66 -2.17 -23.93
C TYR A 159 -16.04 -1.64 -23.49
N SER A 160 -17.10 -2.47 -23.59
CA SER A 160 -18.44 -2.06 -23.16
C SER A 160 -18.48 -1.66 -21.68
N ARG A 161 -17.81 -2.39 -20.80
CA ARG A 161 -17.77 -2.08 -19.37
C ARG A 161 -16.99 -0.79 -19.10
N LEU A 162 -15.91 -0.53 -19.83
CA LEU A 162 -15.19 0.75 -19.73
C LEU A 162 -16.10 1.92 -20.16
N CYS A 163 -16.82 1.77 -21.26
CA CYS A 163 -17.81 2.76 -21.71
C CYS A 163 -18.93 2.98 -20.67
N ARG A 164 -19.40 1.91 -20.03
CA ARG A 164 -20.42 2.01 -18.97
C ARG A 164 -19.87 2.71 -17.73
N ALA A 165 -18.65 2.41 -17.31
CA ALA A 165 -18.00 3.13 -16.22
C ALA A 165 -17.86 4.63 -16.52
N ALA A 166 -17.42 4.98 -17.74
CA ALA A 166 -17.36 6.38 -18.18
C ALA A 166 -18.74 7.04 -18.18
N TRP A 167 -19.78 6.32 -18.61
CA TRP A 167 -21.16 6.80 -18.56
C TRP A 167 -21.59 7.14 -17.13
N TRP A 168 -21.38 6.25 -16.16
CA TRP A 168 -21.73 6.48 -14.76
C TRP A 168 -20.93 7.62 -14.14
N ALA A 169 -19.62 7.70 -14.45
CA ALA A 169 -18.80 8.83 -14.03
C ALA A 169 -19.39 10.16 -14.53
N LYS A 170 -19.83 10.21 -15.81
CA LYS A 170 -20.44 11.40 -16.41
C LYS A 170 -21.78 11.78 -15.77
N GLN A 171 -22.53 10.82 -15.21
CA GLN A 171 -23.77 11.08 -14.47
C GLN A 171 -23.54 11.74 -13.11
N GLY A 172 -22.29 11.87 -12.65
CA GLY A 172 -21.96 12.56 -11.41
C GLY A 172 -22.19 11.76 -10.13
N ILE A 173 -22.37 10.44 -10.25
CA ILE A 173 -22.47 9.57 -9.06
C ILE A 173 -21.11 9.53 -8.33
N PRO A 174 -21.06 9.20 -7.03
CA PRO A 174 -19.80 8.98 -6.31
C PRO A 174 -18.89 8.00 -7.05
N TYR A 175 -17.60 8.33 -7.15
CA TYR A 175 -16.63 7.59 -7.93
C TYR A 175 -15.36 7.37 -7.12
N ILE A 176 -15.03 6.12 -6.82
CA ILE A 176 -13.81 5.71 -6.10
C ILE A 176 -12.94 4.84 -7.02
N ALA A 177 -11.64 5.08 -6.98
CA ALA A 177 -10.63 4.21 -7.57
C ALA A 177 -9.86 3.46 -6.48
N THR A 178 -9.55 2.18 -6.72
CA THR A 178 -8.95 1.31 -5.69
C THR A 178 -7.46 1.54 -5.49
N ASN A 179 -6.76 2.06 -6.49
CA ASN A 179 -5.31 2.33 -6.41
C ASN A 179 -4.89 3.38 -7.46
N PRO A 180 -3.75 4.09 -7.24
CA PRO A 180 -3.27 5.13 -8.15
C PRO A 180 -2.38 4.61 -9.27
N ASP A 181 -1.97 3.35 -9.26
CA ASP A 181 -0.89 2.82 -10.08
C ASP A 181 -1.21 2.91 -11.58
N TRP A 182 -0.25 3.38 -12.38
CA TRP A 182 -0.38 3.52 -13.82
C TRP A 182 -0.19 2.21 -14.57
N VAL A 183 0.77 1.41 -14.08
CA VAL A 183 1.15 0.12 -14.63
C VAL A 183 1.40 -0.85 -13.49
N CYS A 184 1.10 -2.12 -13.70
CA CYS A 184 1.51 -3.21 -12.82
C CYS A 184 2.80 -3.82 -13.37
N PRO A 185 3.86 -4.00 -12.57
CA PRO A 185 5.08 -4.69 -13.00
C PRO A 185 4.81 -6.10 -13.51
N THR A 186 5.54 -6.50 -14.53
CA THR A 186 5.46 -7.84 -15.12
C THR A 186 6.76 -8.19 -15.85
N ASP A 187 7.15 -9.46 -15.83
CA ASP A 187 8.28 -10.00 -16.61
C ASP A 187 7.87 -10.38 -18.04
N ALA A 188 6.57 -10.33 -18.36
CA ALA A 188 6.09 -10.61 -19.70
C ALA A 188 6.42 -9.46 -20.66
N GLU A 189 6.62 -9.77 -21.95
CA GLU A 189 6.84 -8.78 -23.02
C GLU A 189 5.56 -7.97 -23.32
N THR A 190 5.05 -7.26 -22.29
CA THR A 190 3.84 -6.45 -22.37
C THR A 190 3.84 -5.36 -21.31
N VAL A 191 2.86 -4.46 -21.37
CA VAL A 191 2.57 -3.48 -20.33
C VAL A 191 1.20 -3.79 -19.74
N LEU A 192 1.15 -4.04 -18.43
CA LEU A 192 -0.11 -4.21 -17.72
C LEU A 192 -0.66 -2.84 -17.32
N VAL A 193 -1.67 -2.39 -18.06
CA VAL A 193 -2.35 -1.09 -17.85
C VAL A 193 -3.17 -1.17 -16.56
N ASP A 194 -2.76 -0.42 -15.53
CA ASP A 194 -3.38 -0.48 -14.21
C ASP A 194 -4.47 0.61 -14.00
N CYS A 195 -5.06 0.65 -12.83
CA CYS A 195 -6.19 1.47 -12.44
C CYS A 195 -5.99 2.96 -12.72
N GLY A 196 -4.82 3.52 -12.45
CA GLY A 196 -4.50 4.93 -12.70
C GLY A 196 -4.65 5.31 -14.18
N SER A 197 -4.24 4.42 -15.08
CA SER A 197 -4.41 4.61 -16.52
C SER A 197 -5.88 4.54 -16.93
N LEU A 198 -6.68 3.64 -16.33
CA LEU A 198 -8.13 3.56 -16.58
C LEU A 198 -8.84 4.82 -16.06
N GLN A 199 -8.43 5.34 -14.90
CA GLN A 199 -8.91 6.63 -14.38
C GLN A 199 -8.68 7.76 -15.39
N LYS A 200 -7.48 7.81 -16.00
CA LYS A 200 -7.15 8.83 -17.02
C LYS A 200 -7.94 8.65 -18.30
N CYS A 201 -8.22 7.43 -18.72
CA CYS A 201 -9.09 7.15 -19.86
C CYS A 201 -10.52 7.69 -19.59
N ILE A 202 -11.08 7.44 -18.41
CA ILE A 202 -12.40 7.94 -18.00
C ILE A 202 -12.38 9.47 -17.87
N GLU A 203 -11.34 10.06 -17.28
CA GLU A 203 -11.17 11.52 -17.16
C GLU A 203 -11.15 12.18 -18.54
N ALA A 204 -10.37 11.64 -19.49
CA ALA A 204 -10.29 12.18 -20.86
C ALA A 204 -11.63 12.14 -21.59
N ALA A 205 -12.44 11.08 -21.36
CA ALA A 205 -13.74 10.92 -22.01
C ALA A 205 -14.87 11.75 -21.36
N THR A 206 -14.76 12.10 -20.09
CA THR A 206 -15.88 12.63 -19.29
C THR A 206 -15.58 13.94 -18.56
N GLY A 207 -14.31 14.29 -18.38
CA GLY A 207 -13.84 15.37 -17.52
C GLY A 207 -13.89 15.04 -16.02
N ARG A 208 -14.34 13.82 -15.63
CA ARG A 208 -14.48 13.39 -14.24
C ARG A 208 -13.26 12.65 -13.74
N LYS A 209 -12.78 13.04 -12.56
CA LYS A 209 -11.78 12.29 -11.77
C LYS A 209 -12.47 11.52 -10.67
N PRO A 210 -11.83 10.49 -10.09
CA PRO A 210 -12.32 9.89 -8.86
C PRO A 210 -12.47 10.94 -7.74
N ASP A 211 -13.51 10.80 -6.94
CA ASP A 211 -13.69 11.61 -5.73
C ASP A 211 -12.69 11.17 -4.64
N LYS A 212 -12.29 9.89 -4.68
CA LYS A 212 -11.26 9.31 -3.82
C LYS A 212 -10.46 8.27 -4.59
N VAL A 213 -9.15 8.30 -4.44
CA VAL A 213 -8.24 7.23 -4.88
C VAL A 213 -7.71 6.55 -3.62
N MET A 214 -7.94 5.26 -3.51
CA MET A 214 -7.47 4.40 -2.42
C MET A 214 -6.07 3.87 -2.72
N GLY A 215 -5.53 3.07 -1.81
CA GLY A 215 -4.20 2.46 -1.99
C GLY A 215 -3.05 3.40 -1.61
N LYS A 216 -1.88 2.84 -1.44
CA LYS A 216 -0.64 3.60 -1.14
C LYS A 216 -0.39 4.64 -2.25
N PRO A 217 -0.09 5.91 -1.95
CA PRO A 217 0.27 6.50 -0.66
C PRO A 217 -0.90 7.11 0.15
N ASP A 218 -2.15 6.74 -0.12
CA ASP A 218 -3.29 7.22 0.68
C ASP A 218 -3.27 6.60 2.09
N PRO A 219 -3.36 7.40 3.16
CA PRO A 219 -3.23 6.91 4.54
C PRO A 219 -4.39 6.03 5.00
N THR A 220 -5.51 6.00 4.29
CA THR A 220 -6.73 5.27 4.69
C THR A 220 -6.47 3.77 4.91
N MET A 221 -5.50 3.17 4.19
CA MET A 221 -5.13 1.78 4.43
C MET A 221 -4.55 1.57 5.83
N LEU A 222 -3.65 2.44 6.29
CA LEU A 222 -3.11 2.36 7.65
C LEU A 222 -4.16 2.70 8.71
N ASP A 223 -5.06 3.64 8.43
CA ASP A 223 -6.20 3.95 9.30
C ASP A 223 -7.08 2.72 9.53
N GLY A 224 -7.37 1.96 8.47
CA GLY A 224 -8.16 0.73 8.57
C GLY A 224 -7.47 -0.36 9.41
N ILE A 225 -6.16 -0.55 9.27
CA ILE A 225 -5.38 -1.48 10.10
C ILE A 225 -5.39 -1.01 11.56
N ARG A 226 -5.18 0.28 11.82
CA ARG A 226 -5.24 0.86 13.16
C ARG A 226 -6.59 0.61 13.82
N ASP A 227 -7.68 0.88 13.10
CA ASP A 227 -9.05 0.70 13.61
C ASP A 227 -9.30 -0.78 13.98
N ARG A 228 -8.83 -1.73 13.15
CA ARG A 228 -8.95 -3.18 13.40
C ARG A 228 -8.21 -3.64 14.65
N HIS A 229 -7.03 -3.09 14.92
CA HIS A 229 -6.16 -3.53 16.01
C HIS A 229 -6.18 -2.59 17.22
N GLY A 230 -6.98 -1.51 17.20
CA GLY A 230 -7.06 -0.54 18.31
C GLY A 230 -5.74 0.18 18.57
N LEU A 231 -4.99 0.51 17.51
CA LEU A 231 -3.65 1.09 17.61
C LEU A 231 -3.67 2.61 17.46
N ARG A 232 -2.70 3.27 18.08
CA ARG A 232 -2.38 4.67 17.82
C ARG A 232 -1.41 4.79 16.63
N PRO A 233 -1.34 5.96 15.95
CA PRO A 233 -0.42 6.14 14.81
C PRO A 233 1.03 5.76 15.09
N GLU A 234 1.55 6.13 16.25
CA GLU A 234 2.92 5.86 16.67
C GLU A 234 3.18 4.40 17.09
N GLU A 235 2.16 3.55 17.12
CA GLU A 235 2.25 2.12 17.47
C GLU A 235 2.30 1.21 16.23
N ILE A 236 2.11 1.79 15.03
CA ILE A 236 2.21 1.08 13.76
C ILE A 236 3.40 1.58 12.95
N ALA A 237 4.13 0.66 12.33
CA ALA A 237 5.16 0.98 11.36
C ALA A 237 4.70 0.59 9.97
N MET A 238 4.78 1.51 9.00
CA MET A 238 4.71 1.18 7.58
C MET A 238 6.11 0.80 7.11
N VAL A 239 6.25 -0.42 6.64
CA VAL A 239 7.52 -0.99 6.16
C VAL A 239 7.38 -1.30 4.69
N GLY A 240 8.24 -0.72 3.86
CA GLY A 240 8.21 -0.94 2.41
C GLY A 240 9.48 -0.45 1.74
N ASP A 241 9.61 -0.74 0.47
CA ASP A 241 10.79 -0.47 -0.34
C ASP A 241 10.64 0.75 -1.25
N ARG A 242 9.44 1.38 -1.30
CA ARG A 242 9.17 2.51 -2.19
C ARG A 242 8.88 3.79 -1.44
N ILE A 243 9.67 4.83 -1.75
CA ILE A 243 9.54 6.15 -1.10
C ILE A 243 8.19 6.79 -1.40
N TYR A 244 7.76 6.76 -2.66
CA TYR A 244 6.58 7.50 -3.14
C TYR A 244 5.23 6.82 -2.84
N THR A 245 5.25 5.57 -2.37
CA THR A 245 4.04 4.85 -1.93
C THR A 245 4.08 4.55 -0.43
N ASP A 246 4.98 3.68 0.00
CA ASP A 246 5.02 3.14 1.36
C ASP A 246 5.43 4.19 2.38
N ILE A 247 6.56 4.84 2.13
CA ILE A 247 7.10 5.83 3.06
C ILE A 247 6.19 7.05 3.12
N GLU A 248 5.70 7.50 1.96
CA GLU A 248 4.75 8.61 1.90
C GLU A 248 3.42 8.27 2.60
N MET A 249 2.92 7.03 2.49
CA MET A 249 1.72 6.60 3.22
C MET A 249 1.95 6.62 4.74
N GLY A 250 3.07 6.05 5.20
CA GLY A 250 3.43 6.07 6.62
C GLY A 250 3.51 7.49 7.18
N ARG A 251 4.16 8.38 6.43
CA ARG A 251 4.28 9.79 6.76
C ARG A 251 2.91 10.49 6.89
N ARG A 252 2.03 10.32 5.90
CA ARG A 252 0.68 10.91 5.88
C ARG A 252 -0.21 10.39 7.00
N ALA A 253 -0.02 9.13 7.39
CA ALA A 253 -0.78 8.51 8.47
C ALA A 253 -0.23 8.84 9.88
N GLY A 254 0.92 9.51 10.00
CA GLY A 254 1.62 9.73 11.27
C GLY A 254 2.17 8.43 11.88
N ALA A 255 2.37 7.40 11.05
CA ALA A 255 2.97 6.13 11.43
C ALA A 255 4.49 6.18 11.40
N VAL A 256 5.16 5.21 11.98
CA VAL A 256 6.62 5.07 11.83
C VAL A 256 6.93 4.58 10.42
N SER A 257 7.58 5.42 9.60
CA SER A 257 7.95 5.03 8.23
C SER A 257 9.32 4.34 8.22
N VAL A 258 9.38 3.13 7.68
CA VAL A 258 10.60 2.31 7.59
C VAL A 258 10.85 1.92 6.14
N LEU A 259 11.95 2.42 5.59
CA LEU A 259 12.41 2.05 4.26
C LEU A 259 13.35 0.86 4.35
N VAL A 260 13.01 -0.24 3.67
CA VAL A 260 13.91 -1.37 3.45
C VAL A 260 14.62 -1.21 2.09
N LEU A 261 15.89 -1.59 2.03
CA LEU A 261 16.71 -1.51 0.82
C LEU A 261 16.79 -2.86 0.07
N SER A 262 15.89 -3.79 0.39
CA SER A 262 15.81 -5.11 -0.24
C SER A 262 15.04 -5.14 -1.56
N GLY A 263 14.43 -4.01 -1.96
CA GLY A 263 13.59 -3.90 -3.14
C GLY A 263 14.01 -2.80 -4.11
N GLU A 264 13.07 -1.95 -4.54
CA GLU A 264 13.25 -0.96 -5.61
C GLU A 264 14.22 0.18 -5.24
N THR A 265 14.11 0.71 -4.02
CA THR A 265 14.88 1.90 -3.63
C THR A 265 16.29 1.56 -3.18
N THR A 266 17.30 2.13 -3.84
CA THR A 266 18.71 2.06 -3.40
C THR A 266 18.99 3.11 -2.32
N LEU A 267 20.07 2.91 -1.54
CA LEU A 267 20.48 3.89 -0.54
C LEU A 267 20.77 5.26 -1.17
N GLU A 268 21.41 5.29 -2.34
CA GLU A 268 21.70 6.51 -3.07
C GLU A 268 20.41 7.27 -3.42
N ALA A 269 19.45 6.58 -4.02
CA ALA A 269 18.16 7.16 -4.38
C ALA A 269 17.40 7.68 -3.16
N ALA A 270 17.44 6.95 -2.04
CA ALA A 270 16.83 7.37 -0.77
C ALA A 270 17.46 8.67 -0.26
N LEU A 271 18.79 8.74 -0.20
CA LEU A 271 19.52 9.92 0.28
C LEU A 271 19.27 11.15 -0.61
N GLU A 272 19.20 10.97 -1.92
CA GLU A 272 18.86 12.04 -2.86
C GLU A 272 17.43 12.55 -2.66
N ALA A 273 16.46 11.64 -2.52
CA ALA A 273 15.06 11.99 -2.29
C ALA A 273 14.88 12.77 -0.99
N PHE A 274 15.49 12.33 0.11
CA PHE A 274 15.35 12.99 1.42
C PHE A 274 16.14 14.29 1.54
N ALA A 275 17.19 14.48 0.72
CA ALA A 275 17.89 15.76 0.62
C ALA A 275 17.14 16.82 -0.20
N CYS A 276 16.08 16.43 -0.92
CA CYS A 276 15.29 17.35 -1.73
C CYS A 276 14.49 18.30 -0.83
N PRO A 277 14.51 19.65 -1.07
CA PRO A 277 13.73 20.61 -0.28
C PRO A 277 12.21 20.41 -0.34
N SER A 278 11.70 19.70 -1.37
CA SER A 278 10.28 19.35 -1.50
C SER A 278 9.89 18.17 -0.60
N PHE A 279 10.84 17.39 -0.10
CA PHE A 279 10.60 16.41 0.94
C PHE A 279 10.60 17.15 2.27
N ASP A 280 9.45 17.23 2.89
CA ASP A 280 9.29 17.92 4.17
C ASP A 280 10.01 17.14 5.28
N SER A 281 11.29 17.45 5.46
CA SER A 281 12.16 16.83 6.47
C SER A 281 11.80 17.21 7.91
N ALA A 282 10.89 18.17 8.10
CA ALA A 282 10.37 18.53 9.42
C ALA A 282 9.36 17.51 9.96
N GLN A 283 8.85 16.64 9.09
CA GLN A 283 7.91 15.58 9.48
C GLN A 283 8.67 14.26 9.58
N GLU A 284 8.81 13.76 10.78
CA GLU A 284 9.24 12.44 11.23
C GLU A 284 10.41 11.73 10.50
N PRO A 285 11.50 11.46 11.17
CA PRO A 285 12.67 10.81 10.56
C PRO A 285 12.29 9.42 10.04
N VAL A 286 12.52 9.19 8.75
CA VAL A 286 12.46 7.87 8.14
C VAL A 286 13.56 6.99 8.74
N ILE A 287 13.20 5.77 9.13
CA ILE A 287 14.17 4.75 9.50
C ILE A 287 14.53 3.99 8.23
N ILE A 288 15.79 3.98 7.86
CA ILE A 288 16.30 3.22 6.72
C ILE A 288 17.02 2.00 7.27
N VAL A 289 16.68 0.82 6.75
CA VAL A 289 17.33 -0.44 7.11
C VAL A 289 17.65 -1.24 5.84
N ARG A 290 18.63 -2.11 5.93
CA ARG A 290 19.01 -2.98 4.83
C ARG A 290 17.84 -3.86 4.39
N ASP A 291 17.13 -4.46 5.37
CA ASP A 291 16.07 -5.43 5.16
C ASP A 291 15.20 -5.58 6.43
N LEU A 292 14.22 -6.49 6.37
CA LEU A 292 13.32 -6.75 7.49
C LEU A 292 14.04 -7.36 8.70
N GLU A 293 15.14 -8.10 8.51
CA GLU A 293 15.94 -8.68 9.60
C GLU A 293 16.54 -7.57 10.47
N GLU A 294 17.21 -6.62 9.85
CA GLU A 294 17.79 -5.47 10.57
C GLU A 294 16.72 -4.69 11.34
N LEU A 295 15.54 -4.47 10.75
CA LEU A 295 14.43 -3.86 11.46
C LEU A 295 14.02 -4.67 12.69
N GLY A 296 13.89 -6.00 12.52
CA GLY A 296 13.56 -6.91 13.61
C GLY A 296 14.55 -6.83 14.77
N ASP A 297 15.84 -6.87 14.45
CA ASP A 297 16.93 -6.76 15.44
C ASP A 297 16.85 -5.42 16.19
N LEU A 298 16.68 -4.31 15.48
CA LEU A 298 16.55 -2.98 16.09
C LEU A 298 15.33 -2.87 17.02
N ILE A 299 14.19 -3.45 16.63
CA ILE A 299 13.00 -3.48 17.50
C ILE A 299 13.29 -4.31 18.76
N LEU A 300 13.86 -5.50 18.62
CA LEU A 300 14.19 -6.39 19.74
C LEU A 300 15.23 -5.77 20.70
N GLU A 301 16.26 -5.12 20.15
CA GLU A 301 17.28 -4.43 20.94
C GLU A 301 16.70 -3.22 21.68
N SER A 302 15.81 -2.46 21.05
CA SER A 302 15.19 -1.29 21.66
C SER A 302 14.35 -1.60 22.89
N ARG A 303 13.98 -2.86 23.08
CA ARG A 303 13.11 -3.35 24.18
C ARG A 303 13.88 -4.01 25.35
N LYS A 304 15.19 -4.22 25.16
CA LYS A 304 16.11 -4.65 26.26
C LYS A 304 16.40 -3.48 27.18
#